data_829b0c5e870109ca312718afde595e60
#
_entry.id   829b0c5e870109ca312718afde595e60
#
_cell.length_a   1.000
_cell.length_b   1.000
_cell.length_c   1.000
_cell.angle_alpha   90.00
_cell.angle_beta   90.00
_cell.angle_gamma   90.00
#
_symmetry.space_group_name_H-M   'P 1'
#
loop_
_entity.id
_entity.type
_entity.pdbx_description
1 polymer ?
#
loop_
_entity_poly.entity_id
_entity_poly.type
_entity_poly.pdbx_seq_one_letter_code
_entity_poly.pdbx_strand_id
1 'polypeptide(L)'
;MDGFGSHTYQWINADGERFWVKYHFTTQQGIENLTADEAAALAGSDADHHIRDLFDHIAAGDFPRWTLSVQVMPYEDAKSYRFNPFDLTKVWPHADYPLIEVGVMELNRNPENYFAQIEQATFAPSNFVPGIAASPDKMLLARIFSYADAHRYRVGTNHAQLPVNAPHSPVHAYSKDGAARITFPPADVPVYAPNSLGGPAADPARAGGSGGWESDGEMVRSAATLHPQDDDWGQAGTLYREVFDDAARARFLDTITGHVGAVRSPEIRTRAVQYWTNVDAQLGAALAAALA
;
A
#
# COMPACT_ATOMS: atom_id res chain seq x y z
N MET A 1 -4.67 -5.66 -14.50
CA MET A 1 -3.58 -4.97 -13.74
C MET A 1 -3.46 -5.65 -12.39
N ASP A 2 -2.25 -6.00 -11.96
CA ASP A 2 -1.99 -6.52 -10.62
C ASP A 2 -2.07 -5.42 -9.57
N GLY A 3 -2.41 -5.81 -8.33
CA GLY A 3 -2.43 -4.95 -7.17
C GLY A 3 -1.42 -5.41 -6.12
N PHE A 4 -0.60 -4.50 -5.62
CA PHE A 4 0.44 -4.81 -4.65
C PHE A 4 0.22 -4.05 -3.35
N GLY A 5 0.22 -4.77 -2.24
CA GLY A 5 0.11 -4.20 -0.91
C GLY A 5 1.41 -3.59 -0.39
N SER A 6 2.34 -3.22 -1.22
CA SER A 6 3.69 -2.66 -1.01
C SER A 6 4.27 -2.69 0.41
N HIS A 7 3.48 -2.30 1.40
CA HIS A 7 3.86 -2.29 2.82
C HIS A 7 3.95 -3.68 3.41
N THR A 8 4.78 -3.82 4.43
CA THR A 8 4.76 -4.98 5.32
C THR A 8 3.79 -4.70 6.46
N TYR A 9 2.90 -5.65 6.74
CA TYR A 9 2.00 -5.65 7.89
C TYR A 9 2.40 -6.74 8.88
N GLN A 10 1.74 -6.79 10.03
CA GLN A 10 1.92 -7.84 11.01
C GLN A 10 0.64 -8.68 11.10
N TRP A 11 0.80 -10.01 11.12
CA TRP A 11 -0.25 -10.94 11.54
C TRP A 11 0.03 -11.45 12.94
N ILE A 12 -1.04 -11.65 13.70
CA ILE A 12 -0.99 -12.16 15.07
C ILE A 12 -2.05 -13.25 15.14
N ASN A 13 -1.63 -14.49 15.43
CA ASN A 13 -2.54 -15.61 15.57
C ASN A 13 -3.21 -15.63 16.98
N ALA A 14 -4.07 -16.63 17.23
CA ALA A 14 -4.80 -16.76 18.50
C ALA A 14 -3.87 -17.04 19.69
N ASP A 15 -2.69 -17.61 19.45
CA ASP A 15 -1.68 -17.89 20.48
C ASP A 15 -0.75 -16.70 20.73
N GLY A 16 -0.95 -15.58 20.01
CA GLY A 16 -0.14 -14.38 20.11
C GLY A 16 1.16 -14.44 19.32
N GLU A 17 1.38 -15.47 18.51
CA GLU A 17 2.53 -15.55 17.62
C GLU A 17 2.41 -14.53 16.50
N ARG A 18 3.54 -13.91 16.14
CA ARG A 18 3.61 -12.79 15.20
C ARG A 18 4.33 -13.19 13.93
N PHE A 19 3.86 -12.65 12.82
CA PHE A 19 4.44 -12.86 11.49
C PHE A 19 4.39 -11.53 10.72
N TRP A 20 5.39 -11.29 9.87
CA TRP A 20 5.35 -10.20 8.91
C TRP A 20 4.69 -10.68 7.63
N VAL A 21 3.88 -9.83 7.00
CA VAL A 21 3.11 -10.24 5.83
C VAL A 21 3.10 -9.15 4.76
N LYS A 22 3.19 -9.58 3.49
CA LYS A 22 2.90 -8.76 2.30
C LYS A 22 1.75 -9.36 1.52
N TYR A 23 0.90 -8.51 0.93
CA TYR A 23 -0.29 -8.88 0.18
C TYR A 23 -0.09 -8.66 -1.33
N HIS A 24 -0.56 -9.60 -2.13
CA HIS A 24 -0.48 -9.57 -3.59
C HIS A 24 -1.84 -9.91 -4.19
N PHE A 25 -2.30 -9.09 -5.13
CA PHE A 25 -3.53 -9.32 -5.89
C PHE A 25 -3.14 -9.53 -7.36
N THR A 26 -3.09 -10.78 -7.80
CA THR A 26 -2.75 -11.13 -9.17
C THR A 26 -4.00 -11.22 -10.03
N THR A 27 -4.05 -10.43 -11.09
CA THR A 27 -5.21 -10.38 -11.98
C THR A 27 -5.45 -11.72 -12.69
N GLN A 28 -6.72 -12.12 -12.81
CA GLN A 28 -7.13 -13.29 -13.60
C GLN A 28 -7.54 -12.94 -15.03
N GLN A 29 -7.64 -11.65 -15.37
CA GLN A 29 -7.99 -11.14 -16.70
C GLN A 29 -6.79 -11.02 -17.64
N GLY A 30 -5.57 -11.29 -17.17
CA GLY A 30 -4.33 -11.00 -17.88
C GLY A 30 -3.89 -9.53 -17.74
N ILE A 31 -2.79 -9.20 -18.37
CA ILE A 31 -2.21 -7.85 -18.35
C ILE A 31 -2.16 -7.32 -19.77
N GLU A 32 -2.83 -6.19 -20.00
CA GLU A 32 -2.76 -5.42 -21.21
C GLU A 32 -2.58 -3.94 -20.84
N ASN A 33 -1.57 -3.31 -21.40
CA ASN A 33 -1.21 -1.93 -21.08
C ASN A 33 -1.26 -1.06 -22.34
N LEU A 34 -1.73 0.17 -22.18
CA LEU A 34 -1.61 1.20 -23.20
C LEU A 34 -0.15 1.68 -23.33
N THR A 35 0.23 2.08 -24.53
CA THR A 35 1.45 2.87 -24.73
C THR A 35 1.27 4.28 -24.15
N ALA A 36 2.36 5.01 -23.95
CA ALA A 36 2.31 6.39 -23.44
C ALA A 36 1.48 7.31 -24.34
N ASP A 37 1.60 7.16 -25.67
CA ASP A 37 0.87 7.98 -26.65
C ASP A 37 -0.63 7.66 -26.66
N GLU A 38 -0.99 6.36 -26.61
CA GLU A 38 -2.39 5.93 -26.49
C GLU A 38 -3.02 6.44 -25.19
N ALA A 39 -2.29 6.33 -24.06
CA ALA A 39 -2.76 6.83 -22.78
C ALA A 39 -2.97 8.36 -22.80
N ALA A 40 -2.05 9.11 -23.42
CA ALA A 40 -2.19 10.56 -23.56
C ALA A 40 -3.37 10.95 -24.45
N ALA A 41 -3.58 10.24 -25.57
CA ALA A 41 -4.73 10.46 -26.46
C ALA A 41 -6.06 10.17 -25.77
N LEU A 42 -6.16 9.03 -25.05
CA LEU A 42 -7.35 8.66 -24.29
C LEU A 42 -7.63 9.62 -23.11
N ALA A 43 -6.61 10.08 -22.42
CA ALA A 43 -6.80 11.07 -21.35
C ALA A 43 -7.44 12.38 -21.84
N GLY A 44 -7.18 12.74 -23.10
CA GLY A 44 -7.77 13.92 -23.73
C GLY A 44 -9.16 13.71 -24.35
N SER A 45 -9.47 12.49 -24.80
CA SER A 45 -10.71 12.17 -25.52
C SER A 45 -11.75 11.41 -24.68
N ASP A 46 -11.30 10.54 -23.79
CA ASP A 46 -12.14 9.69 -22.93
C ASP A 46 -11.45 9.41 -21.60
N ALA A 47 -11.53 10.34 -20.67
CA ALA A 47 -10.90 10.25 -19.35
C ALA A 47 -11.47 9.09 -18.49
N ASP A 48 -12.67 8.61 -18.80
CA ASP A 48 -13.36 7.55 -18.07
C ASP A 48 -13.17 6.16 -18.68
N HIS A 49 -12.27 6.00 -19.64
CA HIS A 49 -12.06 4.76 -20.39
C HIS A 49 -11.98 3.51 -19.49
N HIS A 50 -11.08 3.51 -18.51
CA HIS A 50 -10.91 2.36 -17.62
C HIS A 50 -12.07 2.16 -16.64
N ILE A 51 -12.67 3.25 -16.17
CA ILE A 51 -13.83 3.18 -15.25
C ILE A 51 -15.04 2.63 -15.99
N ARG A 52 -15.25 3.05 -17.24
CA ARG A 52 -16.34 2.54 -18.10
C ARG A 52 -16.17 1.05 -18.40
N ASP A 53 -14.96 0.62 -18.78
CA ASP A 53 -14.63 -0.78 -19.00
C ASP A 53 -15.00 -1.65 -17.80
N LEU A 54 -14.54 -1.26 -16.60
CA LEU A 54 -14.88 -1.96 -15.37
C LEU A 54 -16.38 -1.98 -15.10
N PHE A 55 -17.07 -0.86 -15.28
CA PHE A 55 -18.51 -0.74 -15.05
C PHE A 55 -19.30 -1.64 -16.00
N ASP A 56 -18.93 -1.63 -17.29
CA ASP A 56 -19.65 -2.38 -18.33
C ASP A 56 -19.44 -3.88 -18.18
N HIS A 57 -18.24 -4.36 -17.84
CA HIS A 57 -17.98 -5.77 -17.52
C HIS A 57 -18.81 -6.26 -16.33
N ILE A 58 -18.87 -5.49 -15.25
CA ILE A 58 -19.71 -5.82 -14.08
C ILE A 58 -21.19 -5.82 -14.46
N ALA A 59 -21.66 -4.85 -15.25
CA ALA A 59 -23.06 -4.78 -15.70
C ALA A 59 -23.43 -5.96 -16.62
N ALA A 60 -22.48 -6.45 -17.40
CA ALA A 60 -22.66 -7.61 -18.28
C ALA A 60 -22.60 -8.96 -17.53
N GLY A 61 -22.20 -8.98 -16.26
CA GLY A 61 -22.01 -10.21 -15.49
C GLY A 61 -20.65 -10.89 -15.73
N ASP A 62 -19.73 -10.22 -16.43
CA ASP A 62 -18.34 -10.65 -16.63
C ASP A 62 -17.48 -10.03 -15.53
N PHE A 63 -17.45 -10.70 -14.37
CA PHE A 63 -16.88 -10.14 -13.16
C PHE A 63 -15.35 -10.24 -13.11
N PRO A 64 -14.64 -9.11 -13.05
CA PRO A 64 -13.18 -9.11 -12.89
C PRO A 64 -12.74 -9.71 -11.53
N ARG A 65 -11.66 -10.50 -11.58
CA ARG A 65 -11.15 -11.26 -10.42
C ARG A 65 -9.67 -11.10 -10.22
N TRP A 66 -9.26 -11.19 -8.96
CA TRP A 66 -7.85 -11.24 -8.56
C TRP A 66 -7.63 -12.35 -7.55
N THR A 67 -6.60 -13.14 -7.78
CA THR A 67 -6.11 -14.08 -6.76
C THR A 67 -5.40 -13.27 -5.67
N LEU A 68 -5.86 -13.38 -4.43
CA LEU A 68 -5.16 -12.84 -3.27
C LEU A 68 -4.15 -13.85 -2.76
N SER A 69 -2.90 -13.48 -2.79
CA SER A 69 -1.80 -14.25 -2.20
C SER A 69 -1.09 -13.43 -1.14
N VAL A 70 -0.44 -14.12 -0.22
CA VAL A 70 0.40 -13.51 0.81
C VAL A 70 1.80 -14.11 0.81
N GLN A 71 2.78 -13.29 1.19
CA GLN A 71 4.09 -13.76 1.63
C GLN A 71 4.16 -13.61 3.13
N VAL A 72 4.60 -14.65 3.83
CA VAL A 72 4.66 -14.68 5.30
C VAL A 72 6.10 -14.91 5.72
N MET A 73 6.63 -14.00 6.53
CA MET A 73 7.96 -14.05 7.10
C MET A 73 7.83 -14.28 8.63
N PRO A 74 8.49 -15.27 9.22
CA PRO A 74 8.57 -15.41 10.67
C PRO A 74 9.08 -14.12 11.31
N TYR A 75 8.56 -13.77 12.48
CA TYR A 75 8.87 -12.51 13.14
C TYR A 75 10.37 -12.27 13.34
N GLU A 76 11.10 -13.30 13.75
CA GLU A 76 12.52 -13.21 14.06
C GLU A 76 13.41 -13.08 12.80
N ASP A 77 12.95 -13.57 11.65
CA ASP A 77 13.72 -13.53 10.41
C ASP A 77 14.04 -12.10 9.97
N ALA A 78 13.16 -11.16 10.29
CA ALA A 78 13.34 -9.75 9.95
C ALA A 78 14.62 -9.14 10.54
N LYS A 79 15.11 -9.66 11.67
CA LYS A 79 16.31 -9.16 12.36
C LYS A 79 17.60 -9.43 11.59
N SER A 80 17.63 -10.52 10.82
CA SER A 80 18.83 -10.98 10.10
C SER A 80 18.64 -11.07 8.59
N TYR A 81 17.49 -10.60 8.08
CA TYR A 81 17.24 -10.63 6.65
C TYR A 81 18.23 -9.73 5.91
N ARG A 82 18.61 -10.13 4.69
CA ARG A 82 19.69 -9.50 3.88
C ARG A 82 19.48 -8.03 3.50
N PHE A 83 18.25 -7.51 3.66
CA PHE A 83 17.92 -6.10 3.54
C PHE A 83 16.76 -5.77 4.49
N ASN A 84 16.45 -4.48 4.67
CA ASN A 84 15.34 -4.06 5.50
C ASN A 84 13.99 -4.54 4.92
N PRO A 85 13.30 -5.53 5.53
CA PRO A 85 12.05 -6.06 5.01
C PRO A 85 10.86 -5.10 5.16
N PHE A 86 11.05 -4.00 5.88
CA PHE A 86 10.08 -2.92 6.08
C PHE A 86 10.26 -1.75 5.12
N ASP A 87 11.24 -1.84 4.21
CA ASP A 87 11.40 -0.87 3.14
C ASP A 87 10.39 -1.19 2.02
N LEU A 88 9.41 -0.31 1.83
CA LEU A 88 8.36 -0.49 0.84
C LEU A 88 8.86 -0.50 -0.61
N THR A 89 10.08 -0.02 -0.86
CA THR A 89 10.71 -0.05 -2.20
C THR A 89 11.30 -1.41 -2.54
N LYS A 90 11.40 -2.32 -1.57
CA LYS A 90 11.95 -3.67 -1.75
C LYS A 90 10.84 -4.70 -1.89
N VAL A 91 11.03 -5.64 -2.80
CA VAL A 91 10.21 -6.84 -2.90
C VAL A 91 10.89 -7.99 -2.16
N TRP A 92 10.10 -8.89 -1.57
CA TRP A 92 10.61 -10.13 -1.03
C TRP A 92 10.66 -11.17 -2.15
N PRO A 93 11.83 -11.73 -2.48
CA PRO A 93 11.91 -12.77 -3.50
C PRO A 93 11.04 -13.97 -3.15
N HIS A 94 10.31 -14.48 -4.15
CA HIS A 94 9.42 -15.64 -3.95
C HIS A 94 10.19 -16.92 -3.58
N ALA A 95 11.49 -16.97 -3.89
CA ALA A 95 12.36 -18.08 -3.47
C ALA A 95 12.62 -18.08 -1.96
N ASP A 96 12.60 -16.92 -1.31
CA ASP A 96 12.80 -16.80 0.14
C ASP A 96 11.47 -16.99 0.89
N TYR A 97 10.44 -16.28 0.43
CA TYR A 97 9.08 -16.35 0.98
C TYR A 97 8.09 -16.54 -0.18
N PRO A 98 7.66 -17.79 -0.46
CA PRO A 98 6.79 -18.09 -1.58
C PRO A 98 5.40 -17.49 -1.38
N LEU A 99 4.71 -17.23 -2.51
CA LEU A 99 3.31 -16.82 -2.51
C LEU A 99 2.43 -17.96 -2.00
N ILE A 100 1.56 -17.65 -1.05
CA ILE A 100 0.53 -18.54 -0.51
C ILE A 100 -0.82 -17.96 -0.93
N GLU A 101 -1.54 -18.67 -1.79
CA GLU A 101 -2.89 -18.27 -2.18
C GLU A 101 -3.85 -18.42 -1.01
N VAL A 102 -4.60 -17.36 -0.71
CA VAL A 102 -5.55 -17.31 0.42
C VAL A 102 -6.98 -17.02 -0.01
N GLY A 103 -7.21 -16.61 -1.25
CA GLY A 103 -8.56 -16.38 -1.76
C GLY A 103 -8.62 -15.63 -3.08
N VAL A 104 -9.85 -15.31 -3.48
CA VAL A 104 -10.15 -14.55 -4.70
C VAL A 104 -10.99 -13.32 -4.36
N MET A 105 -10.57 -12.17 -4.86
CA MET A 105 -11.37 -10.95 -4.87
C MET A 105 -12.13 -10.88 -6.19
N GLU A 106 -13.45 -10.72 -6.14
CA GLU A 106 -14.32 -10.54 -7.30
C GLU A 106 -15.04 -9.20 -7.19
N LEU A 107 -15.04 -8.40 -8.26
CA LEU A 107 -15.82 -7.17 -8.36
C LEU A 107 -17.12 -7.48 -9.13
N ASN A 108 -18.23 -7.63 -8.40
CA ASN A 108 -19.48 -8.17 -8.95
C ASN A 108 -20.69 -7.26 -8.76
N ARG A 109 -20.51 -6.02 -8.34
CA ARG A 109 -21.59 -5.05 -8.16
C ARG A 109 -21.12 -3.63 -8.43
N ASN A 110 -21.81 -2.95 -9.31
CA ASN A 110 -21.62 -1.51 -9.52
C ASN A 110 -22.29 -0.70 -8.40
N PRO A 111 -21.80 0.53 -8.11
CA PRO A 111 -22.49 1.44 -7.21
C PRO A 111 -23.82 1.91 -7.80
N GLU A 112 -24.82 2.07 -6.94
CA GLU A 112 -26.12 2.68 -7.29
C GLU A 112 -26.06 4.21 -7.24
N ASN A 113 -25.21 4.74 -6.37
CA ASN A 113 -24.97 6.16 -6.20
C ASN A 113 -23.47 6.40 -6.07
N TYR A 114 -22.86 6.95 -7.11
CA TYR A 114 -21.42 7.16 -7.18
C TYR A 114 -20.92 8.09 -6.06
N PHE A 115 -21.62 9.19 -5.78
CA PHE A 115 -21.26 10.11 -4.71
C PHE A 115 -21.26 9.42 -3.33
N ALA A 116 -22.36 8.78 -2.98
CA ALA A 116 -22.52 8.21 -1.64
C ALA A 116 -21.65 6.96 -1.39
N GLN A 117 -21.41 6.15 -2.43
CA GLN A 117 -20.78 4.84 -2.29
C GLN A 117 -19.32 4.80 -2.76
N ILE A 118 -18.90 5.76 -3.58
CA ILE A 118 -17.53 5.82 -4.10
C ILE A 118 -16.80 7.09 -3.65
N GLU A 119 -17.33 8.28 -3.94
CA GLU A 119 -16.63 9.53 -3.58
C GLU A 119 -16.50 9.74 -2.07
N GLN A 120 -17.49 9.31 -1.29
CA GLN A 120 -17.45 9.37 0.17
C GLN A 120 -16.75 8.20 0.85
N ALA A 121 -16.30 7.18 0.11
CA ALA A 121 -15.54 6.08 0.68
C ALA A 121 -14.18 6.56 1.22
N THR A 122 -13.82 6.12 2.44
CA THR A 122 -12.61 6.52 3.15
C THR A 122 -11.79 5.30 3.56
N PHE A 123 -10.98 4.79 2.64
CA PHE A 123 -10.03 3.74 2.96
C PHE A 123 -8.88 4.30 3.79
N ALA A 124 -8.53 3.65 4.88
CA ALA A 124 -7.40 4.03 5.72
C ALA A 124 -6.61 2.81 6.17
N PRO A 125 -5.27 2.84 6.08
CA PRO A 125 -4.44 1.72 6.53
C PRO A 125 -4.47 1.50 8.03
N SER A 126 -5.09 2.40 8.80
CA SER A 126 -5.32 2.25 10.24
C SER A 126 -6.56 1.42 10.60
N ASN A 127 -7.39 1.05 9.62
CA ASN A 127 -8.59 0.25 9.86
C ASN A 127 -8.25 -1.23 9.99
N PHE A 128 -7.48 -1.56 11.02
CA PHE A 128 -7.11 -2.94 11.33
C PHE A 128 -8.27 -3.73 11.89
N VAL A 129 -8.30 -5.01 11.55
CA VAL A 129 -9.14 -6.01 12.21
C VAL A 129 -8.30 -6.80 13.21
N PRO A 130 -8.92 -7.47 14.21
CA PRO A 130 -8.18 -8.33 15.14
C PRO A 130 -7.29 -9.33 14.38
N GLY A 131 -6.04 -9.45 14.80
CA GLY A 131 -5.03 -10.30 14.16
C GLY A 131 -4.21 -9.60 13.07
N ILE A 132 -4.52 -8.34 12.73
CA ILE A 132 -3.70 -7.53 11.82
C ILE A 132 -3.23 -6.27 12.53
N ALA A 133 -1.94 -5.93 12.37
CA ALA A 133 -1.34 -4.72 12.95
C ALA A 133 -0.33 -4.08 12.00
N ALA A 134 0.12 -2.88 12.37
CA ALA A 134 1.20 -2.20 11.66
C ALA A 134 2.55 -2.90 11.85
N SER A 135 3.50 -2.54 11.02
CA SER A 135 4.92 -2.90 11.11
C SER A 135 5.78 -1.65 11.32
N PRO A 136 7.10 -1.79 11.53
CA PRO A 136 8.05 -0.67 11.58
C PRO A 136 8.25 0.08 10.25
N ASP A 137 7.55 -0.26 9.19
CA ASP A 137 7.56 0.45 7.92
C ASP A 137 7.21 1.93 8.14
N LYS A 138 8.21 2.80 7.96
CA LYS A 138 8.08 4.24 8.23
C LYS A 138 7.01 4.92 7.37
N MET A 139 6.87 4.47 6.12
CA MET A 139 5.86 5.03 5.22
C MET A 139 4.45 4.57 5.62
N LEU A 140 4.30 3.31 6.05
CA LEU A 140 3.03 2.82 6.59
C LEU A 140 2.61 3.64 7.81
N LEU A 141 3.54 3.87 8.76
CA LEU A 141 3.25 4.67 9.96
C LEU A 141 2.86 6.11 9.61
N ALA A 142 3.53 6.73 8.64
CA ALA A 142 3.15 8.06 8.15
C ALA A 142 1.76 8.05 7.50
N ARG A 143 1.41 7.03 6.72
CA ARG A 143 0.11 6.88 6.09
C ARG A 143 -1.01 6.65 7.10
N ILE A 144 -0.78 5.85 8.14
CA ILE A 144 -1.73 5.64 9.25
C ILE A 144 -2.13 6.99 9.87
N PHE A 145 -1.17 7.88 10.07
CA PHE A 145 -1.42 9.22 10.59
C PHE A 145 -2.13 10.12 9.57
N SER A 146 -1.66 10.16 8.33
CA SER A 146 -2.11 11.15 7.33
C SER A 146 -3.53 10.92 6.83
N TYR A 147 -3.98 9.66 6.69
CA TYR A 147 -5.33 9.38 6.19
C TYR A 147 -6.43 9.82 7.15
N ALA A 148 -6.23 9.69 8.45
CA ALA A 148 -7.17 10.19 9.44
C ALA A 148 -7.37 11.71 9.33
N ASP A 149 -6.32 12.45 9.00
CA ASP A 149 -6.38 13.88 8.77
C ASP A 149 -7.05 14.20 7.42
N ALA A 150 -6.59 13.58 6.34
CA ALA A 150 -7.11 13.83 5.00
C ALA A 150 -8.62 13.59 4.88
N HIS A 151 -9.16 12.58 5.52
CA HIS A 151 -10.58 12.27 5.47
C HIS A 151 -11.46 13.30 6.19
N ARG A 152 -10.94 13.99 7.21
CA ARG A 152 -11.66 15.12 7.84
C ARG A 152 -11.88 16.26 6.87
N TYR A 153 -10.93 16.54 5.99
CA TYR A 153 -11.05 17.59 4.98
C TYR A 153 -11.88 17.15 3.79
N ARG A 154 -11.61 15.96 3.26
CA ARG A 154 -12.23 15.51 2.02
C ARG A 154 -13.70 15.17 2.20
N VAL A 155 -14.09 14.57 3.31
CA VAL A 155 -15.46 14.07 3.55
C VAL A 155 -16.14 14.79 4.70
N GLY A 156 -15.48 14.94 5.84
CA GLY A 156 -16.01 15.58 7.03
C GLY A 156 -15.61 14.86 8.31
N THR A 157 -15.82 15.51 9.44
CA THR A 157 -15.44 15.00 10.77
C THR A 157 -16.15 13.70 11.15
N ASN A 158 -17.33 13.47 10.58
CA ASN A 158 -18.15 12.28 10.81
C ASN A 158 -17.96 11.18 9.72
N HIS A 159 -16.90 11.22 8.96
CA HIS A 159 -16.68 10.30 7.83
C HIS A 159 -16.81 8.82 8.20
N ALA A 160 -16.41 8.44 9.43
CA ALA A 160 -16.51 7.05 9.91
C ALA A 160 -17.96 6.59 10.20
N GLN A 161 -18.91 7.52 10.30
CA GLN A 161 -20.33 7.25 10.57
C GLN A 161 -21.16 7.14 9.29
N LEU A 162 -20.58 7.49 8.13
CA LEU A 162 -21.28 7.34 6.87
C LEU A 162 -21.50 5.86 6.55
N PRO A 163 -22.65 5.48 5.96
CA PRO A 163 -22.97 4.07 5.70
C PRO A 163 -21.90 3.32 4.90
N VAL A 164 -21.23 3.99 3.94
CA VAL A 164 -20.17 3.39 3.12
C VAL A 164 -18.90 3.10 3.91
N ASN A 165 -18.66 3.82 5.01
CA ASN A 165 -17.45 3.71 5.84
C ASN A 165 -17.69 3.00 7.16
N ALA A 166 -18.94 2.93 7.60
CA ALA A 166 -19.29 2.28 8.85
C ALA A 166 -19.05 0.76 8.76
N PRO A 167 -18.40 0.15 9.77
CA PRO A 167 -18.22 -1.29 9.78
C PRO A 167 -19.56 -2.02 9.91
N HIS A 168 -19.69 -3.14 9.21
CA HIS A 168 -20.86 -4.01 9.30
C HIS A 168 -20.87 -4.83 10.60
N SER A 169 -19.69 -5.11 11.15
CA SER A 169 -19.53 -5.78 12.44
C SER A 169 -19.71 -4.81 13.60
N PRO A 170 -20.26 -5.24 14.74
CA PRO A 170 -20.34 -4.39 15.92
C PRO A 170 -18.96 -3.91 16.37
N VAL A 171 -18.84 -2.61 16.61
CA VAL A 171 -17.63 -2.00 17.17
C VAL A 171 -17.93 -1.54 18.60
N HIS A 172 -17.18 -2.08 19.53
CA HIS A 172 -17.27 -1.71 20.93
C HIS A 172 -16.26 -0.59 21.24
N ALA A 173 -16.66 0.66 21.02
CA ALA A 173 -15.86 1.84 21.34
C ALA A 173 -16.44 2.57 22.55
N TYR A 174 -15.58 2.95 23.48
CA TYR A 174 -15.96 3.72 24.68
C TYR A 174 -15.94 5.24 24.45
N SER A 175 -15.35 5.69 23.34
CA SER A 175 -15.34 7.10 22.97
C SER A 175 -16.75 7.61 22.70
N LYS A 176 -17.07 8.82 23.14
CA LYS A 176 -18.34 9.49 22.78
C LYS A 176 -18.38 9.88 21.32
N ASP A 177 -17.26 10.32 20.80
CA ASP A 177 -17.08 10.82 19.46
C ASP A 177 -15.77 10.33 18.85
N GLY A 178 -15.52 10.65 17.59
CA GLY A 178 -14.27 10.42 16.91
C GLY A 178 -14.16 9.06 16.21
N ALA A 179 -12.94 8.64 15.95
CA ALA A 179 -12.64 7.42 15.22
C ALA A 179 -13.29 6.19 15.87
N ALA A 180 -13.77 5.28 15.02
CA ALA A 180 -14.46 4.04 15.41
C ALA A 180 -15.79 4.24 16.17
N ARG A 181 -16.28 5.47 16.33
CA ARG A 181 -17.58 5.72 16.93
C ARG A 181 -18.66 5.78 15.84
N ILE A 182 -19.49 4.74 15.78
CA ILE A 182 -20.56 4.59 14.77
C ILE A 182 -21.97 4.71 15.35
N THR A 183 -22.11 4.72 16.68
CA THR A 183 -23.40 4.83 17.36
C THR A 183 -23.36 5.93 18.42
N PHE A 184 -24.51 6.49 18.75
CA PHE A 184 -24.63 7.46 19.85
C PHE A 184 -24.58 6.74 21.19
N PRO A 185 -23.66 7.08 22.11
CA PRO A 185 -23.66 6.54 23.44
C PRO A 185 -24.79 7.15 24.29
N PRO A 186 -25.27 6.46 25.30
CA PRO A 186 -26.11 7.09 26.32
C PRO A 186 -25.45 8.33 26.93
N ALA A 187 -26.24 9.37 27.20
CA ALA A 187 -25.71 10.69 27.57
C ALA A 187 -24.98 10.69 28.95
N ASP A 188 -25.32 9.80 29.82
CA ASP A 188 -24.90 9.74 31.22
C ASP A 188 -23.88 8.62 31.53
N VAL A 189 -23.39 7.93 30.51
CA VAL A 189 -22.36 6.90 30.66
C VAL A 189 -20.96 7.56 30.73
N PRO A 190 -20.14 7.26 31.75
CA PRO A 190 -18.77 7.73 31.80
C PRO A 190 -17.94 7.13 30.65
N VAL A 191 -16.96 7.90 30.16
CA VAL A 191 -16.14 7.54 28.96
C VAL A 191 -14.73 7.09 29.32
N TYR A 192 -14.42 6.96 30.59
CA TYR A 192 -13.09 6.53 31.05
C TYR A 192 -13.19 5.22 31.84
N ALA A 193 -12.14 4.45 31.78
CA ALA A 193 -11.95 3.23 32.54
C ALA A 193 -10.59 3.26 33.26
N PRO A 194 -10.47 2.76 34.51
CA PRO A 194 -11.55 2.31 35.36
C PRO A 194 -12.40 3.47 35.92
N ASN A 195 -13.65 3.19 36.25
CA ASN A 195 -14.52 4.15 36.96
C ASN A 195 -15.42 3.45 37.98
N SER A 196 -15.99 4.21 38.93
CA SER A 196 -16.89 3.73 39.95
C SER A 196 -18.38 3.99 39.66
N LEU A 197 -18.72 4.41 38.46
CA LEU A 197 -20.05 4.87 38.06
C LEU A 197 -20.78 3.85 37.17
N GLY A 198 -20.33 2.59 37.13
CA GLY A 198 -20.93 1.55 36.30
C GLY A 198 -20.67 1.73 34.79
N GLY A 199 -19.65 2.51 34.41
CA GLY A 199 -19.28 2.73 33.06
C GLY A 199 -18.45 1.57 32.46
N PRO A 200 -17.90 1.76 31.27
CA PRO A 200 -17.19 0.72 30.57
C PRO A 200 -15.98 0.19 31.36
N ALA A 201 -15.73 -1.10 31.24
CA ALA A 201 -14.53 -1.75 31.73
C ALA A 201 -13.77 -2.38 30.55
N ALA A 202 -12.44 -2.35 30.62
CA ALA A 202 -11.63 -3.08 29.65
C ALA A 202 -11.92 -4.59 29.73
N ASP A 203 -12.08 -5.24 28.60
CA ASP A 203 -12.20 -6.68 28.48
C ASP A 203 -10.90 -7.27 27.93
N PRO A 204 -9.98 -7.77 28.79
CA PRO A 204 -8.70 -8.29 28.35
C PRO A 204 -8.82 -9.49 27.41
N ALA A 205 -9.91 -10.27 27.51
CA ALA A 205 -10.14 -11.43 26.65
C ALA A 205 -10.49 -11.03 25.19
N ARG A 206 -10.96 -9.80 25.01
CA ARG A 206 -11.30 -9.22 23.70
C ARG A 206 -10.32 -8.15 23.23
N ALA A 207 -9.42 -7.75 24.08
CA ALA A 207 -8.25 -6.99 23.65
C ALA A 207 -7.39 -7.96 22.83
N GLY A 208 -7.66 -8.04 21.54
CA GLY A 208 -6.85 -8.84 20.62
C GLY A 208 -5.38 -8.56 20.85
N GLY A 209 -4.51 -9.54 20.62
CA GLY A 209 -3.09 -9.40 20.89
C GLY A 209 -2.59 -8.04 20.41
N SER A 210 -1.97 -7.29 21.29
CA SER A 210 -1.47 -5.95 20.96
C SER A 210 -0.42 -6.09 19.88
N GLY A 211 -0.73 -5.62 18.68
CA GLY A 211 0.27 -5.43 17.64
C GLY A 211 1.38 -4.56 18.18
N GLY A 212 2.59 -4.93 17.87
CA GLY A 212 3.76 -4.19 18.30
C GLY A 212 5.03 -4.90 17.88
N TRP A 213 6.14 -4.24 18.10
CA TRP A 213 7.47 -4.80 17.87
C TRP A 213 8.41 -4.34 18.97
N GLU A 214 9.41 -5.14 19.20
CA GLU A 214 10.48 -4.78 20.13
C GLU A 214 11.51 -3.94 19.39
N SER A 215 12.06 -2.96 20.09
CA SER A 215 13.19 -2.20 19.61
C SER A 215 14.48 -2.97 19.90
N ASP A 216 15.20 -3.35 18.86
CA ASP A 216 16.51 -3.99 18.99
C ASP A 216 17.61 -2.94 19.03
N GLY A 217 18.52 -3.06 20.00
CA GLY A 217 19.67 -2.19 20.15
C GLY A 217 19.42 -0.88 20.93
N GLU A 218 20.38 0.02 20.88
CA GLU A 218 20.30 1.31 21.58
C GLU A 218 19.29 2.24 20.91
N MET A 219 18.41 2.84 21.70
CA MET A 219 17.55 3.93 21.24
C MET A 219 18.36 5.21 21.10
N VAL A 220 18.90 5.45 19.91
CA VAL A 220 19.66 6.67 19.61
C VAL A 220 18.73 7.69 18.96
N ARG A 221 18.72 8.92 19.49
CA ARG A 221 18.13 10.05 18.79
C ARG A 221 19.02 10.42 17.62
N SER A 222 18.68 9.96 16.41
CA SER A 222 19.42 10.26 15.20
C SER A 222 18.59 11.08 14.22
N ALA A 223 19.27 11.93 13.44
CA ALA A 223 18.70 12.44 12.20
C ALA A 223 18.48 11.29 11.22
N ALA A 224 17.69 11.51 10.18
CA ALA A 224 17.56 10.54 9.10
C ALA A 224 18.97 10.23 8.54
N THR A 225 19.37 8.96 8.62
CA THR A 225 20.63 8.48 8.06
C THR A 225 20.35 7.65 6.84
N LEU A 226 21.18 7.82 5.82
CA LEU A 226 21.24 6.87 4.72
C LEU A 226 21.75 5.54 5.29
N HIS A 227 21.19 4.44 4.81
CA HIS A 227 21.65 3.09 5.11
C HIS A 227 22.65 2.67 4.01
N PRO A 228 23.98 2.85 4.21
CA PRO A 228 24.94 2.60 3.13
C PRO A 228 25.03 1.13 2.70
N GLN A 229 24.51 0.22 3.55
CA GLN A 229 24.45 -1.21 3.26
C GLN A 229 23.20 -1.60 2.44
N ASP A 230 22.18 -0.73 2.39
CA ASP A 230 20.99 -0.98 1.60
C ASP A 230 21.33 -0.80 0.12
N ASP A 231 21.15 -1.88 -0.65
CA ASP A 231 21.30 -1.84 -2.09
C ASP A 231 20.03 -1.27 -2.73
N ASP A 232 20.04 0.02 -3.05
CA ASP A 232 18.91 0.71 -3.70
C ASP A 232 18.82 0.44 -5.20
N TRP A 233 19.84 -0.17 -5.81
CA TRP A 233 19.98 -0.34 -7.26
C TRP A 233 19.73 -1.76 -7.73
N GLY A 234 20.09 -2.76 -6.93
CA GLY A 234 20.14 -4.16 -7.34
C GLY A 234 18.79 -4.71 -7.81
N GLN A 235 17.71 -4.48 -7.07
CA GLN A 235 16.38 -4.94 -7.48
C GLN A 235 15.87 -4.22 -8.74
N ALA A 236 16.12 -2.92 -8.87
CA ALA A 236 15.81 -2.16 -10.08
C ALA A 236 16.62 -2.66 -11.29
N GLY A 237 17.91 -2.95 -11.08
CA GLY A 237 18.77 -3.55 -12.10
C GLY A 237 18.30 -4.93 -12.55
N THR A 238 17.87 -5.77 -11.60
CA THR A 238 17.29 -7.09 -11.90
C THR A 238 16.02 -6.96 -12.74
N LEU A 239 15.11 -6.04 -12.39
CA LEU A 239 13.92 -5.76 -13.18
C LEU A 239 14.28 -5.41 -14.63
N TYR A 240 15.25 -4.51 -14.82
CA TYR A 240 15.67 -4.06 -16.15
C TYR A 240 16.34 -5.19 -16.97
N ARG A 241 17.25 -5.96 -16.36
CA ARG A 241 18.03 -6.97 -17.07
C ARG A 241 17.30 -8.27 -17.32
N GLU A 242 16.53 -8.73 -16.33
CA GLU A 242 16.03 -10.12 -16.28
C GLU A 242 14.52 -10.23 -16.49
N VAL A 243 13.76 -9.17 -16.17
CA VAL A 243 12.29 -9.20 -16.26
C VAL A 243 11.79 -8.47 -17.50
N PHE A 244 12.36 -7.31 -17.84
CA PHE A 244 11.98 -6.58 -19.05
C PHE A 244 12.44 -7.34 -20.31
N ASP A 245 11.52 -7.50 -21.26
CA ASP A 245 11.88 -7.88 -22.63
C ASP A 245 12.51 -6.69 -23.39
N ASP A 246 12.97 -6.92 -24.62
CA ASP A 246 13.63 -5.87 -25.43
C ASP A 246 12.69 -4.71 -25.73
N ALA A 247 11.40 -4.98 -25.94
CA ALA A 247 10.41 -3.94 -26.21
C ALA A 247 10.16 -3.08 -24.96
N ALA A 248 10.09 -3.69 -23.77
CA ALA A 248 9.95 -2.98 -22.51
C ALA A 248 11.19 -2.12 -22.20
N ARG A 249 12.41 -2.64 -22.45
CA ARG A 249 13.66 -1.89 -22.31
C ARG A 249 13.71 -0.68 -23.25
N ALA A 250 13.28 -0.87 -24.50
CA ALA A 250 13.23 0.22 -25.48
C ALA A 250 12.25 1.32 -25.06
N ARG A 251 11.02 0.97 -24.69
CA ARG A 251 10.02 1.94 -24.17
C ARG A 251 10.50 2.65 -22.92
N PHE A 252 11.17 1.93 -22.02
CA PHE A 252 11.72 2.51 -20.79
C PHE A 252 12.82 3.54 -21.11
N LEU A 253 13.76 3.19 -22.01
CA LEU A 253 14.81 4.11 -22.46
C LEU A 253 14.21 5.36 -23.10
N ASP A 254 13.24 5.21 -23.98
CA ASP A 254 12.55 6.33 -24.62
C ASP A 254 11.90 7.27 -23.59
N THR A 255 11.18 6.70 -22.61
CA THR A 255 10.54 7.47 -21.54
C THR A 255 11.55 8.28 -20.73
N ILE A 256 12.64 7.65 -20.25
CA ILE A 256 13.64 8.38 -19.45
C ILE A 256 14.42 9.39 -20.29
N THR A 257 14.66 9.11 -21.58
CA THR A 257 15.31 10.05 -22.51
C THR A 257 14.45 11.29 -22.68
N GLY A 258 13.15 11.14 -22.88
CA GLY A 258 12.22 12.28 -22.98
C GLY A 258 12.23 13.16 -21.73
N HIS A 259 12.16 12.54 -20.54
CA HIS A 259 12.18 13.28 -19.28
C HIS A 259 13.52 13.97 -19.01
N VAL A 260 14.63 13.27 -19.15
CA VAL A 260 15.97 13.83 -18.90
C VAL A 260 16.34 14.86 -19.97
N GLY A 261 15.93 14.62 -21.23
CA GLY A 261 16.13 15.54 -22.34
C GLY A 261 15.46 16.91 -22.14
N ALA A 262 14.32 16.95 -21.47
CA ALA A 262 13.63 18.19 -21.12
C ALA A 262 14.35 19.04 -20.05
N VAL A 263 15.32 18.48 -19.33
CA VAL A 263 16.09 19.19 -18.30
C VAL A 263 17.07 20.17 -18.98
N ARG A 264 17.04 21.45 -18.58
CA ARG A 264 17.87 22.50 -19.20
C ARG A 264 19.32 22.50 -18.68
N SER A 265 19.53 22.12 -17.41
CA SER A 265 20.87 22.16 -16.80
C SER A 265 21.72 20.95 -17.22
N PRO A 266 22.87 21.15 -17.89
CA PRO A 266 23.77 20.05 -18.24
C PRO A 266 24.27 19.25 -17.02
N GLU A 267 24.50 19.94 -15.89
CA GLU A 267 24.93 19.31 -14.66
C GLU A 267 23.88 18.33 -14.14
N ILE A 268 22.60 18.71 -14.17
CA ILE A 268 21.51 17.83 -13.74
C ILE A 268 21.35 16.65 -14.69
N ARG A 269 21.49 16.86 -16.01
CA ARG A 269 21.50 15.75 -16.98
C ARG A 269 22.61 14.74 -16.68
N THR A 270 23.82 15.23 -16.40
CA THR A 270 24.95 14.36 -16.04
C THR A 270 24.67 13.55 -14.79
N ARG A 271 24.09 14.15 -13.76
CA ARG A 271 23.69 13.45 -12.53
C ARG A 271 22.60 12.42 -12.80
N ALA A 272 21.63 12.71 -13.65
CA ALA A 272 20.59 11.76 -14.04
C ALA A 272 21.16 10.56 -14.80
N VAL A 273 22.10 10.78 -15.72
CA VAL A 273 22.80 9.68 -16.40
C VAL A 273 23.57 8.82 -15.39
N GLN A 274 24.27 9.44 -14.43
CA GLN A 274 24.99 8.71 -13.40
C GLN A 274 24.02 7.90 -12.50
N TYR A 275 22.86 8.45 -12.19
CA TYR A 275 21.82 7.75 -11.44
C TYR A 275 21.37 6.46 -12.16
N TRP A 276 21.06 6.54 -13.43
CA TRP A 276 20.65 5.37 -14.22
C TRP A 276 21.80 4.39 -14.48
N THR A 277 23.05 4.88 -14.52
CA THR A 277 24.25 4.02 -14.57
C THR A 277 24.39 3.14 -13.34
N ASN A 278 23.99 3.63 -12.16
CA ASN A 278 23.98 2.83 -10.94
C ASN A 278 22.96 1.68 -10.98
N VAL A 279 21.84 1.88 -11.68
CA VAL A 279 20.84 0.81 -11.91
C VAL A 279 21.40 -0.24 -12.86
N ASP A 280 21.93 0.21 -14.00
CA ASP A 280 22.56 -0.65 -15.01
C ASP A 280 23.51 0.14 -15.91
N ALA A 281 24.73 -0.37 -16.11
CA ALA A 281 25.75 0.32 -16.88
C ALA A 281 25.39 0.48 -18.38
N GLN A 282 24.69 -0.50 -18.96
CA GLN A 282 24.26 -0.43 -20.36
C GLN A 282 23.13 0.58 -20.53
N LEU A 283 22.19 0.62 -19.57
CA LEU A 283 21.12 1.62 -19.53
C LEU A 283 21.69 3.04 -19.45
N GLY A 284 22.65 3.27 -18.53
CA GLY A 284 23.31 4.59 -18.41
C GLY A 284 24.04 5.01 -19.68
N ALA A 285 24.76 4.09 -20.33
CA ALA A 285 25.44 4.36 -21.59
C ALA A 285 24.45 4.65 -22.76
N ALA A 286 23.36 3.89 -22.83
CA ALA A 286 22.32 4.12 -23.85
C ALA A 286 21.62 5.48 -23.66
N LEU A 287 21.32 5.84 -22.40
CA LEU A 287 20.74 7.16 -22.08
C LEU A 287 21.70 8.30 -22.45
N ALA A 288 22.98 8.17 -22.09
CA ALA A 288 24.00 9.18 -22.46
C ALA A 288 24.09 9.39 -23.97
N ALA A 289 24.07 8.29 -24.73
CA ALA A 289 24.10 8.34 -26.21
C ALA A 289 22.83 8.99 -26.80
N ALA A 290 21.67 8.71 -26.20
CA ALA A 290 20.39 9.30 -26.67
C ALA A 290 20.24 10.79 -26.33
N LEU A 291 21.00 11.32 -25.37
CA LEU A 291 21.00 12.74 -24.95
C LEU A 291 22.10 13.57 -25.60
N ALA A 292 23.02 12.96 -26.33
CA ALA A 292 24.11 13.63 -27.03
C ALA A 292 23.62 14.37 -28.29
#